data_aabb0adc1a11c1b631965d45dda881d5
#
_entry.id   aabb0adc1a11c1b631965d45dda881d5
#
_cell.length_a   1.000
_cell.length_b   1.000
_cell.length_c   1.000
_cell.angle_alpha   90.00
_cell.angle_beta   90.00
_cell.angle_gamma   90.00
#
_symmetry.space_group_name_H-M   'P 1'
#
loop_
_entity.id
_entity.type
_entity.pdbx_description
1 polymer ?
#
loop_
_entity_poly.entity_id
_entity_poly.type
_entity_poly.pdbx_seq_one_letter_code
_entity_poly.pdbx_strand_id
1 'polypeptide(L)'
;MIDLCNKLVDNELTREDLLPNIEVVSMSYDDAPIITKLLAKCFNLPTEMEALRQLLYSNSQLDKSVKAIDKRNGDIYGFLIFSIFPIHVGSPIFHINPKLGGFLVQFSQLNGHSFILDERLRGTSIDKRMLRLQNEYLNQYELIWCAVEESLGTDNYWKRLGFKELFKIPEATFYGLFNKNLVSDNIYSIIDELNDEENHYKRE
;
A
#
# COMPACT_ATOMS: atom_id res chain seq x y z
N MET A 1 -15.24 5.92 9.78
CA MET A 1 -14.13 6.90 9.69
C MET A 1 -12.98 6.29 10.46
N ILE A 2 -12.05 5.70 9.74
CA ILE A 2 -10.88 5.10 10.38
C ILE A 2 -9.89 6.24 10.54
N ASP A 3 -9.88 6.82 11.74
CA ASP A 3 -8.81 7.69 12.19
C ASP A 3 -7.61 6.78 12.46
N LEU A 4 -7.04 6.28 11.34
CA LEU A 4 -5.99 5.28 11.35
C LEU A 4 -4.77 5.86 12.05
N CYS A 5 -4.68 5.59 13.34
CA CYS A 5 -3.52 5.87 14.17
C CYS A 5 -2.91 7.25 13.91
N ASN A 6 -3.50 8.29 14.44
CA ASN A 6 -2.90 9.62 14.34
C ASN A 6 -1.50 9.60 14.95
N LYS A 7 -1.32 8.98 16.11
CA LYS A 7 -0.01 8.78 16.73
C LYS A 7 0.33 7.30 16.85
N LEU A 8 1.41 6.90 16.18
CA LEU A 8 1.97 5.54 16.35
C LEU A 8 2.69 5.40 17.68
N VAL A 9 3.39 6.43 18.11
CA VAL A 9 4.16 6.50 19.36
C VAL A 9 3.54 7.55 20.28
N ASP A 10 3.17 7.14 21.48
CA ASP A 10 2.55 8.00 22.49
C ASP A 10 3.67 8.78 23.23
N ASN A 11 4.10 9.90 22.67
CA ASN A 11 5.02 10.84 23.28
C ASN A 11 4.68 12.28 22.88
N GLU A 12 5.29 13.27 23.56
CA GLU A 12 5.04 14.68 23.36
C GLU A 12 5.97 15.36 22.33
N LEU A 13 6.75 14.56 21.58
CA LEU A 13 7.64 15.11 20.55
C LEU A 13 6.85 15.80 19.45
N THR A 14 7.32 16.97 19.03
CA THR A 14 6.77 17.72 17.91
C THR A 14 7.32 17.17 16.57
N ARG A 15 6.78 17.68 15.46
CA ARG A 15 7.33 17.40 14.12
C ARG A 15 8.78 17.84 14.00
N GLU A 16 9.09 19.01 14.52
CA GLU A 16 10.42 19.62 14.49
C GLU A 16 11.44 18.79 15.28
N ASP A 17 11.01 18.17 16.38
CA ASP A 17 11.84 17.28 17.19
C ASP A 17 12.11 15.94 16.48
N LEU A 18 11.14 15.46 15.70
CA LEU A 18 11.18 14.17 15.04
C LEU A 18 11.99 14.20 13.74
N LEU A 19 11.70 15.14 12.84
CA LEU A 19 12.21 15.13 11.47
C LEU A 19 13.73 14.95 11.34
N PRO A 20 14.59 15.62 12.14
CA PRO A 20 16.04 15.44 12.04
C PRO A 20 16.51 14.04 12.45
N ASN A 21 15.70 13.34 13.22
CA ASN A 21 16.04 12.05 13.80
C ASN A 21 15.40 10.86 13.10
N ILE A 22 14.45 11.10 12.16
CA ILE A 22 13.79 10.01 11.42
C ILE A 22 14.70 9.47 10.34
N GLU A 23 14.92 8.18 10.40
CA GLU A 23 15.56 7.38 9.36
C GLU A 23 14.56 6.41 8.74
N VAL A 24 14.66 6.19 7.43
CA VAL A 24 13.90 5.17 6.72
C VAL A 24 14.83 4.00 6.43
N VAL A 25 14.44 2.84 6.92
CA VAL A 25 15.23 1.60 6.83
C VAL A 25 14.37 0.43 6.39
N SER A 26 15.00 -0.61 5.86
CA SER A 26 14.31 -1.87 5.57
C SER A 26 13.83 -2.53 6.86
N MET A 27 12.75 -3.28 6.76
CA MET A 27 12.30 -4.17 7.83
C MET A 27 13.04 -5.48 7.80
N SER A 28 12.94 -6.20 8.92
CA SER A 28 13.30 -7.61 9.03
C SER A 28 12.15 -8.39 9.68
N TYR A 29 12.23 -9.71 9.69
CA TYR A 29 11.23 -10.54 10.38
C TYR A 29 11.28 -10.35 11.91
N ASP A 30 12.37 -9.83 12.47
CA ASP A 30 12.47 -9.47 13.88
C ASP A 30 11.55 -8.29 14.27
N ASP A 31 11.10 -7.52 13.29
CA ASP A 31 10.14 -6.44 13.50
C ASP A 31 8.69 -6.94 13.65
N ALA A 32 8.41 -8.20 13.28
CA ALA A 32 7.04 -8.73 13.26
C ALA A 32 6.27 -8.52 14.59
N PRO A 33 6.84 -8.72 15.77
CA PRO A 33 6.11 -8.51 17.03
C PRO A 33 5.66 -7.06 17.23
N ILE A 34 6.52 -6.09 16.91
CA ILE A 34 6.16 -4.67 17.06
C ILE A 34 5.20 -4.21 15.96
N ILE A 35 5.40 -4.66 14.73
CA ILE A 35 4.49 -4.36 13.62
C ILE A 35 3.09 -4.92 13.89
N THR A 36 2.99 -6.13 14.44
CA THR A 36 1.71 -6.74 14.83
C THR A 36 0.96 -5.87 15.84
N LYS A 37 1.65 -5.34 16.86
CA LYS A 37 1.06 -4.41 17.84
C LYS A 37 0.55 -3.13 17.18
N LEU A 38 1.37 -2.54 16.32
CA LEU A 38 1.01 -1.31 15.60
C LEU A 38 -0.17 -1.53 14.65
N LEU A 39 -0.22 -2.66 13.94
CA LEU A 39 -1.37 -3.02 13.10
C LEU A 39 -2.63 -3.19 13.95
N ALA A 40 -2.56 -3.91 15.07
CA ALA A 40 -3.69 -4.09 15.97
C ALA A 40 -4.22 -2.73 16.45
N LYS A 41 -3.32 -1.84 16.88
CA LYS A 41 -3.67 -0.47 17.30
C LYS A 41 -4.31 0.32 16.16
N CYS A 42 -3.68 0.34 14.97
CA CYS A 42 -4.11 1.18 13.87
C CYS A 42 -5.43 0.75 13.22
N PHE A 43 -5.66 -0.55 13.13
CA PHE A 43 -6.88 -1.10 12.55
C PHE A 43 -7.93 -1.48 13.60
N ASN A 44 -7.71 -1.08 14.86
CA ASN A 44 -8.58 -1.40 15.99
C ASN A 44 -8.98 -2.88 16.02
N LEU A 45 -7.99 -3.76 15.80
CA LEU A 45 -8.19 -5.19 15.81
C LEU A 45 -8.32 -5.69 17.26
N PRO A 46 -9.15 -6.70 17.53
CA PRO A 46 -9.46 -7.14 18.89
C PRO A 46 -8.25 -7.72 19.62
N THR A 47 -7.28 -8.24 18.92
CA THR A 47 -6.06 -8.81 19.48
C THR A 47 -4.86 -8.70 18.56
N GLU A 48 -3.64 -8.73 19.12
CA GLU A 48 -2.40 -8.84 18.35
C GLU A 48 -2.35 -10.14 17.51
N MET A 49 -3.00 -11.19 17.98
CA MET A 49 -3.08 -12.47 17.27
C MET A 49 -3.86 -12.34 15.96
N GLU A 50 -4.93 -11.54 15.95
CA GLU A 50 -5.67 -11.27 14.71
C GLU A 50 -4.82 -10.46 13.71
N ALA A 51 -4.09 -9.47 14.20
CA ALA A 51 -3.14 -8.71 13.38
C ALA A 51 -2.03 -9.60 12.81
N LEU A 52 -1.51 -10.54 13.61
CA LEU A 52 -0.52 -11.52 13.14
C LEU A 52 -1.09 -12.43 12.07
N ARG A 53 -2.34 -12.90 12.23
CA ARG A 53 -3.02 -13.69 11.21
C ARG A 53 -3.15 -12.92 9.90
N GLN A 54 -3.57 -11.66 9.95
CA GLN A 54 -3.67 -10.82 8.75
C GLN A 54 -2.30 -10.66 8.08
N LEU A 55 -1.25 -10.39 8.85
CA LEU A 55 0.11 -10.28 8.34
C LEU A 55 0.57 -11.56 7.63
N LEU A 56 0.32 -12.71 8.24
CA LEU A 56 0.70 -14.01 7.68
C LEU A 56 -0.19 -14.40 6.49
N TYR A 57 -1.49 -14.17 6.58
CA TYR A 57 -2.45 -14.50 5.52
C TYR A 57 -2.19 -13.71 4.25
N SER A 58 -1.78 -12.46 4.37
CA SER A 58 -1.45 -11.61 3.22
C SER A 58 -0.11 -11.96 2.55
N ASN A 59 0.60 -13.00 3.01
CA ASN A 59 1.96 -13.32 2.54
C ASN A 59 2.88 -12.11 2.58
N SER A 60 2.88 -11.39 3.69
CA SER A 60 3.70 -10.18 3.86
C SER A 60 5.18 -10.47 3.71
N GLN A 61 5.84 -9.61 2.96
CA GLN A 61 7.27 -9.66 2.68
C GLN A 61 7.96 -8.60 3.54
N LEU A 62 8.22 -8.91 4.83
CA LEU A 62 8.82 -7.94 5.74
C LEU A 62 10.22 -7.52 5.30
N ASP A 63 10.99 -8.44 4.76
CA ASP A 63 12.32 -8.19 4.20
C ASP A 63 12.31 -7.25 2.98
N LYS A 64 11.14 -7.07 2.35
CA LYS A 64 10.91 -6.11 1.26
C LYS A 64 10.13 -4.89 1.71
N SER A 65 9.78 -4.82 2.96
CA SER A 65 9.01 -3.75 3.58
C SER A 65 9.94 -2.73 4.24
N VAL A 66 9.42 -1.54 4.53
CA VAL A 66 10.21 -0.45 5.11
C VAL A 66 9.53 0.14 6.32
N LYS A 67 10.33 0.71 7.21
CA LYS A 67 9.89 1.46 8.37
C LYS A 67 10.62 2.79 8.49
N ALA A 68 9.94 3.78 9.10
CA ALA A 68 10.51 5.05 9.52
C ALA A 68 10.71 4.99 11.03
N ILE A 69 11.94 5.13 11.49
CA ILE A 69 12.33 5.00 12.89
C ILE A 69 12.97 6.27 13.41
N ASP A 70 12.82 6.54 14.70
CA ASP A 70 13.65 7.50 15.41
C ASP A 70 15.00 6.85 15.74
N LYS A 71 16.08 7.39 15.20
CA LYS A 71 17.45 6.88 15.41
C LYS A 71 17.90 6.87 16.89
N ARG A 72 17.26 7.67 17.75
CA ARG A 72 17.64 7.82 19.15
C ARG A 72 17.21 6.62 19.99
N ASN A 73 16.07 6.00 19.68
CA ASN A 73 15.46 4.96 20.50
C ASN A 73 14.87 3.78 19.72
N GLY A 74 14.82 3.86 18.38
CA GLY A 74 14.28 2.80 17.53
C GLY A 74 12.75 2.78 17.42
N ASP A 75 12.05 3.75 18.01
CA ASP A 75 10.59 3.84 17.90
C ASP A 75 10.14 3.96 16.44
N ILE A 76 9.09 3.22 16.06
CA ILE A 76 8.58 3.20 14.69
C ILE A 76 7.48 4.26 14.52
N TYR A 77 7.70 5.21 13.65
CA TYR A 77 6.79 6.30 13.29
C TYR A 77 6.11 6.13 11.93
N GLY A 78 6.39 5.06 11.24
CA GLY A 78 5.73 4.72 9.98
C GLY A 78 6.21 3.38 9.45
N PHE A 79 5.36 2.74 8.65
CA PHE A 79 5.73 1.52 7.95
C PHE A 79 4.93 1.35 6.66
N LEU A 80 5.56 0.69 5.71
CA LEU A 80 4.94 0.27 4.44
C LEU A 80 5.22 -1.22 4.27
N ILE A 81 4.15 -2.00 4.31
CA ILE A 81 4.22 -3.45 4.18
C ILE A 81 3.84 -3.84 2.76
N PHE A 82 4.69 -4.64 2.15
CA PHE A 82 4.40 -5.32 0.90
C PHE A 82 4.03 -6.78 1.12
N SER A 83 3.17 -7.30 0.27
CA SER A 83 2.78 -8.70 0.25
C SER A 83 2.78 -9.25 -1.17
N ILE A 84 3.07 -10.53 -1.32
CA ILE A 84 2.82 -11.26 -2.56
C ILE A 84 1.37 -11.73 -2.51
N PHE A 85 0.47 -10.82 -2.84
CA PHE A 85 -0.95 -11.13 -2.96
C PHE A 85 -1.43 -10.70 -4.35
N PRO A 86 -1.32 -11.60 -5.34
CA PRO A 86 -1.69 -11.24 -6.71
C PRO A 86 -3.20 -11.09 -6.84
N ILE A 87 -3.63 -10.26 -7.77
CA ILE A 87 -4.99 -10.30 -8.29
C ILE A 87 -5.22 -11.72 -8.83
N HIS A 88 -6.27 -12.38 -8.41
CA HIS A 88 -6.59 -13.76 -8.78
C HIS A 88 -8.09 -13.91 -9.06
N VAL A 89 -8.52 -15.07 -9.54
CA VAL A 89 -9.90 -15.33 -9.99
C VAL A 89 -10.96 -15.01 -8.91
N GLY A 90 -10.61 -15.11 -7.63
CA GLY A 90 -11.50 -14.73 -6.51
C GLY A 90 -11.45 -13.25 -6.13
N SER A 91 -10.63 -12.43 -6.80
CA SER A 91 -10.57 -11.01 -6.51
C SER A 91 -11.83 -10.29 -7.01
N PRO A 92 -12.28 -9.21 -6.33
CA PRO A 92 -13.51 -8.48 -6.68
C PRO A 92 -13.57 -8.04 -8.15
N ILE A 93 -12.42 -7.74 -8.76
CA ILE A 93 -12.35 -7.34 -10.17
C ILE A 93 -12.95 -8.35 -11.13
N PHE A 94 -12.83 -9.66 -10.86
CA PHE A 94 -13.41 -10.67 -11.73
C PHE A 94 -14.94 -10.72 -11.72
N HIS A 95 -15.55 -10.19 -10.65
CA HIS A 95 -17.01 -10.03 -10.59
C HIS A 95 -17.50 -8.73 -11.24
N ILE A 96 -16.64 -7.74 -11.31
CA ILE A 96 -16.97 -6.39 -11.81
C ILE A 96 -16.60 -6.27 -13.30
N ASN A 97 -15.39 -6.67 -13.64
CA ASN A 97 -14.82 -6.62 -14.99
C ASN A 97 -13.90 -7.82 -15.22
N PRO A 98 -14.46 -8.99 -15.65
CA PRO A 98 -13.69 -10.22 -15.86
C PRO A 98 -12.58 -10.07 -16.91
N LYS A 99 -12.77 -9.23 -17.93
CA LYS A 99 -11.75 -8.97 -18.96
C LYS A 99 -10.54 -8.28 -18.37
N LEU A 100 -10.76 -7.20 -17.60
CA LEU A 100 -9.69 -6.50 -16.90
C LEU A 100 -9.02 -7.41 -15.86
N GLY A 101 -9.79 -8.19 -15.09
CA GLY A 101 -9.25 -9.18 -14.18
C GLY A 101 -8.32 -10.18 -14.87
N GLY A 102 -8.77 -10.75 -15.99
CA GLY A 102 -7.97 -11.67 -16.83
C GLY A 102 -6.72 -11.03 -17.44
N PHE A 103 -6.77 -9.72 -17.72
CA PHE A 103 -5.62 -8.97 -18.17
C PHE A 103 -4.61 -8.73 -17.04
N LEU A 104 -5.07 -8.30 -15.86
CA LEU A 104 -4.18 -7.97 -14.73
C LEU A 104 -3.46 -9.18 -14.14
N VAL A 105 -4.05 -10.38 -14.15
CA VAL A 105 -3.40 -11.59 -13.59
C VAL A 105 -2.18 -12.06 -14.38
N GLN A 106 -1.96 -11.54 -15.58
CA GLN A 106 -0.83 -11.92 -16.41
C GLN A 106 0.51 -11.30 -15.96
N PHE A 107 0.45 -10.29 -15.11
CA PHE A 107 1.64 -9.56 -14.64
C PHE A 107 2.18 -10.15 -13.34
N SER A 108 3.50 -10.07 -13.17
CA SER A 108 4.12 -10.27 -11.87
C SER A 108 3.76 -9.11 -10.95
N GLN A 109 3.21 -9.41 -9.76
CA GLN A 109 2.54 -8.42 -8.94
C GLN A 109 3.11 -8.32 -7.52
N LEU A 110 3.16 -7.09 -7.01
CA LEU A 110 3.40 -6.79 -5.61
C LEU A 110 2.26 -5.93 -5.07
N ASN A 111 1.70 -6.32 -3.94
CA ASN A 111 0.64 -5.57 -3.28
C ASN A 111 1.21 -4.70 -2.15
N GLY A 112 0.91 -3.41 -2.17
CA GLY A 112 1.09 -2.50 -1.04
C GLY A 112 -0.02 -2.72 -0.02
N HIS A 113 0.24 -3.56 0.98
CA HIS A 113 -0.79 -4.02 1.91
C HIS A 113 -1.18 -2.98 2.96
N SER A 114 -0.17 -2.33 3.58
CA SER A 114 -0.41 -1.36 4.64
C SER A 114 0.61 -0.23 4.57
N PHE A 115 0.14 0.98 4.39
CA PHE A 115 0.96 2.17 4.44
C PHE A 115 0.44 3.07 5.56
N ILE A 116 1.21 3.15 6.65
CA ILE A 116 0.86 3.92 7.83
C ILE A 116 2.01 4.87 8.15
N LEU A 117 1.67 6.13 8.43
CA LEU A 117 2.61 7.16 8.82
C LEU A 117 2.00 8.00 9.93
N ASP A 118 2.75 8.17 11.03
CA ASP A 118 2.39 9.05 12.14
C ASP A 118 1.98 10.43 11.63
N GLU A 119 0.91 11.01 12.17
CA GLU A 119 0.36 12.28 11.68
C GLU A 119 1.39 13.41 11.64
N ARG A 120 2.32 13.44 12.62
CA ARG A 120 3.38 14.44 12.71
C ARG A 120 4.35 14.40 11.52
N LEU A 121 4.44 13.26 10.82
CA LEU A 121 5.31 13.08 9.66
C LEU A 121 4.57 13.18 8.32
N ARG A 122 3.24 13.27 8.34
CA ARG A 122 2.44 13.42 7.10
C ARG A 122 2.73 14.76 6.41
N GLY A 123 2.76 14.74 5.08
CA GLY A 123 3.09 15.92 4.28
C GLY A 123 4.56 16.32 4.30
N THR A 124 5.43 15.49 4.87
CA THR A 124 6.88 15.63 4.80
C THR A 124 7.43 14.80 3.62
N SER A 125 8.75 14.68 3.50
CA SER A 125 9.38 13.83 2.47
C SER A 125 9.57 12.37 2.91
N ILE A 126 9.12 12.00 4.11
CA ILE A 126 9.35 10.66 4.67
C ILE A 126 8.64 9.58 3.84
N ASP A 127 7.39 9.83 3.46
CA ASP A 127 6.61 8.96 2.57
C ASP A 127 7.35 8.65 1.26
N LYS A 128 7.89 9.69 0.61
CA LYS A 128 8.67 9.54 -0.63
C LYS A 128 9.97 8.78 -0.40
N ARG A 129 10.61 8.98 0.75
CA ARG A 129 11.82 8.24 1.13
C ARG A 129 11.52 6.75 1.33
N MET A 130 10.39 6.43 1.97
CA MET A 130 9.94 5.05 2.15
C MET A 130 9.72 4.36 0.81
N LEU A 131 9.04 5.00 -0.14
CA LEU A 131 8.82 4.47 -1.48
C LEU A 131 10.12 4.36 -2.30
N ARG A 132 11.07 5.30 -2.13
CA ARG A 132 12.35 5.27 -2.85
C ARG A 132 13.26 4.12 -2.40
N LEU A 133 13.30 3.82 -1.10
CA LEU A 133 14.12 2.72 -0.59
C LEU A 133 13.68 1.37 -1.17
N GLN A 134 12.43 1.29 -1.63
CA GLN A 134 11.85 0.10 -2.23
C GLN A 134 12.08 -0.05 -3.75
N ASN A 135 12.62 0.97 -4.41
CA ASN A 135 12.72 0.97 -5.88
C ASN A 135 13.43 -0.26 -6.45
N GLU A 136 14.44 -0.81 -5.77
CA GLU A 136 15.13 -2.01 -6.23
C GLU A 136 14.22 -3.24 -6.25
N TYR A 137 13.34 -3.36 -5.24
CA TYR A 137 12.36 -4.46 -5.20
C TYR A 137 11.18 -4.20 -6.15
N LEU A 138 10.74 -2.95 -6.23
CA LEU A 138 9.66 -2.55 -7.13
C LEU A 138 10.02 -2.79 -8.60
N ASN A 139 11.29 -2.63 -8.97
CA ASN A 139 11.78 -2.86 -10.33
C ASN A 139 11.75 -4.32 -10.77
N GLN A 140 11.52 -5.27 -9.87
CA GLN A 140 11.41 -6.70 -10.18
C GLN A 140 9.98 -7.11 -10.56
N TYR A 141 9.00 -6.27 -10.29
CA TYR A 141 7.59 -6.55 -10.55
C TYR A 141 7.08 -5.67 -11.68
N GLU A 142 6.18 -6.22 -12.49
CA GLU A 142 5.54 -5.50 -13.60
C GLU A 142 4.43 -4.57 -13.11
N LEU A 143 3.72 -4.98 -12.05
CA LEU A 143 2.62 -4.24 -11.45
C LEU A 143 2.75 -4.18 -9.93
N ILE A 144 2.73 -2.96 -9.40
CA ILE A 144 2.52 -2.71 -7.98
C ILE A 144 1.12 -2.17 -7.81
N TRP A 145 0.33 -2.75 -6.94
CA TRP A 145 -1.03 -2.29 -6.71
C TRP A 145 -1.38 -2.15 -5.23
N CYS A 146 -2.37 -1.33 -4.94
CA CYS A 146 -2.93 -1.17 -3.60
C CYS A 146 -4.43 -0.90 -3.69
N ALA A 147 -5.16 -1.30 -2.65
CA ALA A 147 -6.54 -0.92 -2.44
C ALA A 147 -6.60 0.26 -1.45
N VAL A 148 -7.34 1.29 -1.79
CA VAL A 148 -7.45 2.52 -1.01
C VAL A 148 -8.94 2.75 -0.67
N GLU A 149 -9.27 2.76 0.61
CA GLU A 149 -10.63 3.06 1.06
C GLU A 149 -11.01 4.48 0.69
N GLU A 150 -12.21 4.66 0.12
CA GLU A 150 -12.72 5.98 -0.27
C GLU A 150 -12.81 6.96 0.89
N SER A 151 -13.15 6.45 2.07
CA SER A 151 -13.26 7.24 3.30
C SER A 151 -11.97 7.99 3.68
N LEU A 152 -10.81 7.55 3.17
CA LEU A 152 -9.52 8.16 3.49
C LEU A 152 -9.22 9.42 2.69
N GLY A 153 -9.91 9.67 1.56
CA GLY A 153 -9.71 10.86 0.72
C GLY A 153 -8.28 11.02 0.18
N THR A 154 -7.55 9.91 0.00
CA THR A 154 -6.12 9.92 -0.39
C THR A 154 -5.88 9.72 -1.88
N ASP A 155 -6.91 9.73 -2.72
CA ASP A 155 -6.81 9.51 -4.18
C ASP A 155 -5.76 10.40 -4.85
N ASN A 156 -5.78 11.70 -4.53
CA ASN A 156 -4.81 12.65 -5.09
C ASN A 156 -3.37 12.37 -4.65
N TYR A 157 -3.18 11.72 -3.50
CA TYR A 157 -1.87 11.31 -3.04
C TYR A 157 -1.29 10.22 -3.94
N TRP A 158 -2.05 9.14 -4.19
CA TRP A 158 -1.62 8.02 -5.03
C TRP A 158 -1.39 8.44 -6.47
N LYS A 159 -2.28 9.27 -7.04
CA LYS A 159 -2.12 9.85 -8.38
C LYS A 159 -0.83 10.67 -8.52
N ARG A 160 -0.46 11.47 -7.50
CA ARG A 160 0.81 12.23 -7.50
C ARG A 160 2.05 11.34 -7.41
N LEU A 161 1.93 10.14 -6.86
CA LEU A 161 3.01 9.15 -6.87
C LEU A 161 3.14 8.39 -8.20
N GLY A 162 2.26 8.67 -9.16
CA GLY A 162 2.26 8.04 -10.48
C GLY A 162 1.36 6.81 -10.59
N PHE A 163 0.69 6.44 -9.51
CA PHE A 163 -0.32 5.38 -9.57
C PHE A 163 -1.53 5.84 -10.37
N LYS A 164 -2.10 4.93 -11.14
CA LYS A 164 -3.35 5.15 -11.86
C LYS A 164 -4.44 4.23 -11.32
N GLU A 165 -5.67 4.70 -11.39
CA GLU A 165 -6.84 3.91 -11.07
C GLU A 165 -6.92 2.73 -12.03
N LEU A 166 -7.04 1.53 -11.48
CA LEU A 166 -7.26 0.30 -12.23
C LEU A 166 -8.75 0.00 -12.32
N PHE A 167 -9.42 0.01 -11.18
CA PHE A 167 -10.87 -0.19 -11.06
C PHE A 167 -11.35 0.27 -9.68
N LYS A 168 -12.68 0.34 -9.53
CA LYS A 168 -13.33 0.82 -8.33
C LYS A 168 -14.43 -0.12 -7.88
N ILE A 169 -14.55 -0.28 -6.56
CA ILE A 169 -15.69 -0.91 -5.88
C ILE A 169 -16.32 0.11 -4.93
N PRO A 170 -17.53 -0.13 -4.38
CA PRO A 170 -18.19 0.86 -3.51
C PRO A 170 -17.35 1.31 -2.31
N GLU A 171 -16.51 0.45 -1.77
CA GLU A 171 -15.74 0.71 -0.56
C GLU A 171 -14.29 1.14 -0.82
N ALA A 172 -13.76 0.89 -2.03
CA ALA A 172 -12.35 1.13 -2.31
C ALA A 172 -12.05 1.38 -3.79
N THR A 173 -11.02 2.18 -4.03
CA THR A 173 -10.40 2.34 -5.35
C THR A 173 -9.09 1.56 -5.39
N PHE A 174 -8.89 0.79 -6.44
CA PHE A 174 -7.67 0.03 -6.69
C PHE A 174 -6.76 0.81 -7.62
N TYR A 175 -5.56 1.08 -7.13
CA TYR A 175 -4.53 1.81 -7.86
C TYR A 175 -3.39 0.89 -8.26
N GLY A 176 -2.83 1.11 -9.45
CA GLY A 176 -1.69 0.39 -9.98
C GLY A 176 -0.59 1.31 -10.50
N LEU A 177 0.64 0.87 -10.30
CA LEU A 177 1.83 1.45 -10.89
C LEU A 177 2.53 0.37 -11.72
N PHE A 178 2.56 0.55 -13.03
CA PHE A 178 3.27 -0.35 -13.93
C PHE A 178 4.72 0.08 -14.13
N ASN A 179 5.60 -0.92 -14.11
CA ASN A 179 7.01 -0.71 -14.39
C ASN A 179 7.24 -0.56 -15.91
N LYS A 180 7.47 0.66 -16.34
CA LYS A 180 7.66 1.00 -17.75
C LYS A 180 8.83 0.30 -18.45
N ASN A 181 9.76 -0.26 -17.69
CA ASN A 181 10.87 -1.03 -18.25
C ASN A 181 10.49 -2.49 -18.55
N LEU A 182 9.39 -2.98 -17.98
CA LEU A 182 8.95 -4.38 -18.08
C LEU A 182 7.66 -4.54 -18.88
N VAL A 183 6.87 -3.47 -19.02
CA VAL A 183 5.58 -3.50 -19.71
C VAL A 183 5.52 -2.48 -20.83
N SER A 184 4.57 -2.68 -21.75
CA SER A 184 4.36 -1.78 -22.89
C SER A 184 3.86 -0.39 -22.47
N ASP A 185 4.26 0.66 -23.16
CA ASP A 185 3.87 2.06 -22.91
C ASP A 185 2.35 2.29 -23.02
N ASN A 186 1.64 1.46 -23.80
CA ASN A 186 0.19 1.59 -24.01
C ASN A 186 -0.65 0.85 -22.96
N ILE A 187 -0.03 0.31 -21.89
CA ILE A 187 -0.71 -0.51 -20.87
C ILE A 187 -1.93 0.22 -20.26
N TYR A 188 -1.81 1.51 -20.01
CA TYR A 188 -2.89 2.30 -19.43
C TYR A 188 -4.03 2.56 -20.40
N SER A 189 -3.76 2.70 -21.70
CA SER A 189 -4.79 2.81 -22.74
C SER A 189 -5.61 1.52 -22.83
N ILE A 190 -4.96 0.37 -22.72
CA ILE A 190 -5.64 -0.92 -22.71
C ILE A 190 -6.57 -1.04 -21.47
N ILE A 191 -6.11 -0.59 -20.31
CA ILE A 191 -6.93 -0.59 -19.09
C ILE A 191 -8.15 0.33 -19.24
N ASP A 192 -7.96 1.52 -19.78
CA ASP A 192 -9.04 2.48 -20.04
C ASP A 192 -10.08 1.87 -21.01
N GLU A 193 -9.63 1.25 -22.11
CA GLU A 193 -10.50 0.56 -23.07
C GLU A 193 -11.30 -0.58 -22.42
N LEU A 194 -10.65 -1.44 -21.60
CA LEU A 194 -11.32 -2.53 -20.90
C LEU A 194 -12.34 -2.05 -19.87
N ASN A 195 -12.11 -0.92 -19.23
CA ASN A 195 -13.07 -0.30 -18.33
C ASN A 195 -14.24 0.33 -19.08
N ASP A 196 -14.01 0.95 -20.22
CA ASP A 196 -15.06 1.58 -21.03
C ASP A 196 -15.99 0.54 -21.67
N GLU A 197 -15.46 -0.57 -22.18
CA GLU A 197 -16.27 -1.68 -22.68
C GLU A 197 -17.26 -2.20 -21.63
N GLU A 198 -16.80 -2.41 -20.39
CA GLU A 198 -17.66 -2.91 -19.31
C GLU A 198 -18.77 -1.91 -18.93
N ASN A 199 -18.48 -0.60 -18.98
CA ASN A 199 -19.46 0.45 -18.72
C ASN A 199 -20.55 0.52 -19.79
N HIS A 200 -20.27 0.13 -21.03
CA HIS A 200 -21.27 0.04 -22.11
C HIS A 200 -22.25 -1.12 -21.87
N TYR A 201 -21.77 -2.31 -21.48
CA TYR A 201 -22.62 -3.46 -21.22
C TYR A 201 -23.57 -3.31 -20.02
N LYS A 202 -23.22 -2.45 -19.06
CA LYS A 202 -24.09 -2.18 -17.88
C LYS A 202 -25.22 -1.16 -18.15
N ARG A 203 -25.19 -0.49 -19.31
CA ARG A 203 -26.19 0.53 -19.71
C ARG A 203 -27.26 -0.01 -20.66
N GLU A 204 -27.06 -1.22 -21.19
CA GLU A 204 -28.03 -1.96 -21.99
C GLU A 204 -28.82 -2.94 -21.11
#